data_a80f68bc573ca069ad99ab332382b258
#
_entry.id   a80f68bc573ca069ad99ab332382b258
#
_cell.length_a   1.000
_cell.length_b   1.000
_cell.length_c   1.000
_cell.angle_alpha   90.00
_cell.angle_beta   90.00
_cell.angle_gamma   90.00
#
_symmetry.space_group_name_H-M   'P 1'
#
loop_
_entity.id
_entity.type
_entity.pdbx_description
1 polymer ?
#
loop_
_entity_poly.entity_id
_entity_poly.type
_entity_poly.pdbx_seq_one_letter_code
_entity_poly.pdbx_strand_id
1 'polypeptide(L)'
;GTFATMVCPGWMLGNIQGGIETAGGSTDSGWDFADVFPGGASNWGGAFLSVPETSDHKDEAAKLAAWLTAPEQQIKQSAAAGNFPSTLEAQEQLAADATPNEWFNDAPTGAILASRAENVVAQFKGPDDSVIQEKVFGPAIDDMETGTANADQAWEKALKLLNDLVINN
;
A
#
# COMPACT_ATOMS: atom_id res chain seq x y z
N GLY A 1 -1.06 3.49 -24.20
CA GLY A 1 -1.22 3.45 -22.77
C GLY A 1 -2.47 4.19 -22.34
N THR A 2 -3.17 3.67 -21.35
CA THR A 2 -4.40 4.27 -20.85
C THR A 2 -4.08 5.39 -19.84
N PHE A 3 -2.95 5.28 -19.14
CA PHE A 3 -2.46 6.27 -18.16
C PHE A 3 -0.93 6.36 -18.21
N ALA A 4 -0.38 7.46 -17.73
CA ALA A 4 1.05 7.74 -17.74
C ALA A 4 1.71 7.48 -16.37
N THR A 5 0.97 7.60 -15.28
CA THR A 5 1.46 7.43 -13.91
C THR A 5 0.44 6.69 -13.06
N MET A 6 0.93 5.99 -12.05
CA MET A 6 0.12 5.30 -11.06
C MET A 6 0.69 5.55 -9.67
N VAL A 7 -0.13 6.04 -8.75
CA VAL A 7 0.21 6.09 -7.32
C VAL A 7 -0.19 4.77 -6.70
N CYS A 8 0.76 4.06 -6.11
CA CYS A 8 0.49 2.74 -5.57
C CYS A 8 1.37 2.41 -4.35
N PRO A 9 0.95 1.47 -3.51
CA PRO A 9 1.79 0.95 -2.42
C PRO A 9 2.90 0.03 -2.95
N GLY A 10 3.95 -0.17 -2.14
CA GLY A 10 5.11 -0.97 -2.53
C GLY A 10 4.77 -2.41 -2.97
N TRP A 11 3.78 -3.05 -2.34
CA TRP A 11 3.35 -4.41 -2.73
C TRP A 11 2.74 -4.48 -4.14
N MET A 12 2.27 -3.37 -4.70
CA MET A 12 1.73 -3.34 -6.06
C MET A 12 2.80 -3.59 -7.13
N LEU A 13 4.08 -3.35 -6.82
CA LEU A 13 5.18 -3.61 -7.77
C LEU A 13 5.19 -5.07 -8.23
N GLY A 14 4.99 -6.01 -7.31
CA GLY A 14 4.88 -7.43 -7.65
C GLY A 14 3.65 -7.74 -8.52
N ASN A 15 2.53 -7.05 -8.30
CA ASN A 15 1.33 -7.22 -9.13
C ASN A 15 1.53 -6.65 -10.54
N ILE A 16 2.23 -5.51 -10.67
CA ILE A 16 2.58 -4.93 -11.98
C ILE A 16 3.48 -5.89 -12.73
N GLN A 17 4.54 -6.40 -12.10
CA GLN A 17 5.42 -7.40 -12.69
C GLN A 17 4.62 -8.64 -13.16
N GLY A 18 3.83 -9.25 -12.30
CA GLY A 18 3.01 -10.42 -12.65
C GLY A 18 2.01 -10.13 -13.77
N GLY A 19 1.46 -8.93 -13.85
CA GLY A 19 0.62 -8.48 -14.95
C GLY A 19 1.38 -8.38 -16.28
N ILE A 20 2.60 -7.84 -16.27
CA ILE A 20 3.48 -7.76 -17.44
C ILE A 20 3.82 -9.18 -17.94
N GLU A 21 4.26 -10.07 -17.05
CA GLU A 21 4.60 -11.45 -17.37
C GLU A 21 3.40 -12.21 -17.97
N THR A 22 2.21 -12.04 -17.37
CA THR A 22 0.96 -12.64 -17.87
C THR A 22 0.59 -12.16 -19.26
N ALA A 23 0.88 -10.88 -19.57
CA ALA A 23 0.67 -10.31 -20.89
C ALA A 23 1.77 -10.69 -21.91
N GLY A 24 2.77 -11.49 -21.52
CA GLY A 24 3.89 -11.88 -22.38
C GLY A 24 4.93 -10.78 -22.55
N GLY A 25 4.93 -9.77 -21.69
CA GLY A 25 5.95 -8.72 -21.62
C GLY A 25 7.21 -9.13 -20.86
N SER A 26 8.19 -8.24 -20.83
CA SER A 26 9.46 -8.39 -20.14
C SER A 26 9.85 -7.13 -19.39
N THR A 27 11.06 -7.09 -18.86
CA THR A 27 11.65 -5.90 -18.19
C THR A 27 11.67 -4.65 -19.08
N ASP A 28 11.61 -4.82 -20.40
CA ASP A 28 11.54 -3.71 -21.38
C ASP A 28 10.12 -3.07 -21.47
N SER A 29 9.22 -3.39 -20.59
CA SER A 29 7.81 -2.92 -20.60
C SER A 29 7.63 -1.41 -20.43
N GLY A 30 8.72 -0.68 -20.09
CA GLY A 30 8.73 0.78 -19.99
C GLY A 30 8.18 1.33 -18.66
N TRP A 31 8.05 0.49 -17.63
CA TRP A 31 7.76 0.95 -16.28
C TRP A 31 9.03 1.54 -15.64
N ASP A 32 8.82 2.57 -14.83
CA ASP A 32 9.83 3.19 -14.00
C ASP A 32 9.26 3.48 -12.61
N PHE A 33 10.12 3.72 -11.63
CA PHE A 33 9.73 4.03 -10.26
C PHE A 33 10.21 5.42 -9.87
N ALA A 34 9.30 6.39 -9.92
CA ALA A 34 9.63 7.78 -9.58
C ALA A 34 9.76 7.97 -8.07
N ASP A 35 10.88 8.54 -7.62
CA ASP A 35 11.08 8.95 -6.22
C ASP A 35 10.32 10.25 -5.90
N VAL A 36 9.02 10.24 -6.19
CA VAL A 36 8.10 11.38 -5.97
C VAL A 36 6.78 10.84 -5.42
N PHE A 37 6.33 11.44 -4.32
CA PHE A 37 5.00 11.19 -3.77
C PHE A 37 4.36 12.49 -3.29
N PRO A 38 3.10 12.79 -3.67
CA PRO A 38 2.38 13.97 -3.18
C PRO A 38 2.32 13.99 -1.65
N GLY A 39 2.79 15.07 -1.03
CA GLY A 39 2.86 15.17 0.43
C GLY A 39 4.04 14.46 1.09
N GLY A 40 4.96 13.87 0.31
CA GLY A 40 6.19 13.24 0.80
C GLY A 40 6.10 11.73 0.99
N ALA A 41 5.16 11.23 1.76
CA ALA A 41 4.93 9.81 1.98
C ALA A 41 3.51 9.55 2.52
N SER A 42 3.06 8.33 2.37
CA SER A 42 1.79 7.88 2.96
C SER A 42 1.86 6.39 3.30
N ASN A 43 0.98 5.94 4.17
CA ASN A 43 0.78 4.53 4.45
C ASN A 43 -0.52 4.04 3.79
N TRP A 44 -0.41 2.96 3.03
CA TRP A 44 -1.57 2.28 2.49
C TRP A 44 -1.54 0.81 2.92
N GLY A 45 -2.27 0.53 3.97
CA GLY A 45 -2.48 -0.83 4.42
C GLY A 45 -1.44 -1.31 5.43
N GLY A 46 -1.35 -2.60 5.52
CA GLY A 46 -0.63 -3.36 6.52
C GLY A 46 -1.52 -4.46 7.08
N ALA A 47 -0.92 -5.38 7.81
CA ALA A 47 -1.63 -6.47 8.45
C ALA A 47 -1.08 -6.70 9.86
N PHE A 48 -1.94 -7.16 10.75
CA PHE A 48 -1.57 -7.57 12.09
C PHE A 48 -1.76 -9.07 12.25
N LEU A 49 -0.80 -9.72 12.89
CA LEU A 49 -0.99 -11.09 13.37
C LEU A 49 -1.61 -11.04 14.75
N SER A 50 -2.70 -11.76 14.93
CA SER A 50 -3.39 -11.88 16.22
C SER A 50 -3.58 -13.34 16.61
N VAL A 51 -3.58 -13.60 17.93
CA VAL A 51 -3.86 -14.92 18.48
C VAL A 51 -5.24 -14.85 19.14
N PRO A 52 -6.23 -15.62 18.67
CA PRO A 52 -7.57 -15.64 19.25
C PRO A 52 -7.54 -16.10 20.72
N GLU A 53 -8.38 -15.51 21.55
CA GLU A 53 -8.52 -15.92 22.96
C GLU A 53 -8.97 -17.40 23.10
N THR A 54 -9.68 -17.89 22.11
CA THR A 54 -10.17 -19.28 22.04
C THR A 54 -9.13 -20.31 21.59
N SER A 55 -7.90 -19.90 21.28
CA SER A 55 -6.84 -20.82 20.87
C SER A 55 -6.34 -21.64 22.07
N ASP A 56 -6.19 -22.94 21.88
CA ASP A 56 -5.59 -23.86 22.85
C ASP A 56 -4.04 -23.80 22.83
N HIS A 57 -3.45 -23.13 21.84
CA HIS A 57 -2.00 -23.04 21.61
C HIS A 57 -1.50 -21.58 21.55
N LYS A 58 -1.91 -20.75 22.52
CA LYS A 58 -1.64 -19.31 22.50
C LYS A 58 -0.15 -19.00 22.56
N ASP A 59 0.61 -19.71 23.37
CA ASP A 59 2.04 -19.46 23.55
C ASP A 59 2.85 -19.80 22.29
N GLU A 60 2.51 -20.93 21.65
CA GLU A 60 3.13 -21.34 20.40
C GLU A 60 2.76 -20.38 19.25
N ALA A 61 1.50 -20.00 19.18
CA ALA A 61 1.01 -19.06 18.18
C ALA A 61 1.67 -17.67 18.35
N ALA A 62 1.84 -17.19 19.59
CA ALA A 62 2.54 -15.94 19.88
C ALA A 62 4.02 -16.01 19.48
N LYS A 63 4.70 -17.13 19.76
CA LYS A 63 6.09 -17.34 19.32
C LYS A 63 6.20 -17.37 17.81
N LEU A 64 5.27 -18.03 17.12
CA LEU A 64 5.24 -18.03 15.66
C LEU A 64 5.00 -16.63 15.10
N ALA A 65 4.05 -15.88 15.64
CA ALA A 65 3.79 -14.50 15.23
C ALA A 65 5.02 -13.62 15.41
N ALA A 66 5.70 -13.71 16.57
CA ALA A 66 6.93 -12.98 16.84
C ALA A 66 8.06 -13.35 15.87
N TRP A 67 8.20 -14.64 15.54
CA TRP A 67 9.19 -15.09 14.58
C TRP A 67 8.89 -14.60 13.16
N LEU A 68 7.63 -14.69 12.71
CA LEU A 68 7.22 -14.22 11.37
C LEU A 68 7.42 -12.71 11.19
N THR A 69 7.28 -11.93 12.27
CA THR A 69 7.44 -10.48 12.25
C THR A 69 8.87 -10.01 12.62
N ALA A 70 9.79 -10.93 12.87
CA ALA A 70 11.19 -10.59 13.12
C ALA A 70 11.85 -9.94 11.89
N PRO A 71 12.77 -8.97 12.05
CA PRO A 71 13.39 -8.24 10.95
C PRO A 71 13.94 -9.12 9.84
N GLU A 72 14.67 -10.19 10.21
CA GLU A 72 15.22 -11.16 9.26
C GLU A 72 14.14 -11.83 8.39
N GLN A 73 12.99 -12.16 8.97
CA GLN A 73 11.91 -12.79 8.21
C GLN A 73 11.21 -11.76 7.31
N GLN A 74 11.07 -10.52 7.77
CA GLN A 74 10.51 -9.44 6.97
C GLN A 74 11.37 -9.11 5.74
N ILE A 75 12.70 -9.13 5.87
CA ILE A 75 13.62 -8.98 4.72
C ILE A 75 13.45 -10.13 3.73
N LYS A 76 13.37 -11.38 4.20
CA LYS A 76 13.11 -12.53 3.32
C LYS A 76 11.78 -12.41 2.59
N GLN A 77 10.74 -11.96 3.29
CA GLN A 77 9.43 -11.76 2.71
C GLN A 77 9.41 -10.59 1.71
N SER A 78 10.13 -9.52 2.02
CA SER A 78 10.31 -8.39 1.09
C SER A 78 10.94 -8.85 -0.22
N ALA A 79 12.01 -9.62 -0.15
CA ALA A 79 12.69 -10.16 -1.32
C ALA A 79 11.82 -11.15 -2.12
N ALA A 80 10.98 -11.95 -1.44
CA ALA A 80 10.17 -12.98 -2.08
C ALA A 80 8.82 -12.47 -2.65
N ALA A 81 8.22 -11.46 -2.03
CA ALA A 81 6.85 -11.02 -2.32
C ALA A 81 6.69 -9.49 -2.45
N GLY A 82 7.76 -8.71 -2.37
CA GLY A 82 7.72 -7.25 -2.50
C GLY A 82 7.04 -6.52 -1.32
N ASN A 83 6.75 -7.19 -0.20
CA ASN A 83 6.14 -6.56 0.95
C ASN A 83 7.13 -5.64 1.66
N PHE A 84 6.71 -4.41 1.92
CA PHE A 84 7.55 -3.46 2.65
C PHE A 84 7.58 -3.81 4.15
N PRO A 85 8.77 -3.89 4.79
CA PRO A 85 8.90 -4.30 6.17
C PRO A 85 8.37 -3.23 7.15
N SER A 86 7.80 -3.67 8.27
CA SER A 86 7.26 -2.80 9.32
C SER A 86 8.25 -2.47 10.44
N THR A 87 9.35 -3.23 10.56
CA THR A 87 10.37 -2.98 11.59
C THR A 87 11.45 -2.02 11.09
N LEU A 88 11.88 -1.09 11.94
CA LEU A 88 12.91 -0.09 11.59
C LEU A 88 14.22 -0.77 11.17
N GLU A 89 14.65 -1.81 11.87
CA GLU A 89 15.86 -2.55 11.54
C GLU A 89 15.81 -3.15 10.13
N ALA A 90 14.68 -3.71 9.72
CA ALA A 90 14.51 -4.25 8.37
C ALA A 90 14.43 -3.13 7.32
N GLN A 91 13.83 -1.98 7.65
CA GLN A 91 13.80 -0.80 6.79
C GLN A 91 15.20 -0.20 6.58
N GLU A 92 16.02 -0.12 7.63
CA GLU A 92 17.42 0.33 7.55
C GLU A 92 18.25 -0.59 6.66
N GLN A 93 18.07 -1.91 6.76
CA GLN A 93 18.72 -2.87 5.87
C GLN A 93 18.28 -2.68 4.43
N LEU A 94 16.99 -2.49 4.19
CA LEU A 94 16.43 -2.27 2.86
C LEU A 94 16.90 -0.93 2.26
N ALA A 95 17.04 0.11 3.10
CA ALA A 95 17.58 1.41 2.68
C ALA A 95 19.06 1.32 2.27
N ALA A 96 19.84 0.48 2.96
CA ALA A 96 21.25 0.25 2.65
C ALA A 96 21.45 -0.64 1.42
N ASP A 97 20.46 -1.46 1.07
CA ASP A 97 20.48 -2.34 -0.09
C ASP A 97 19.88 -1.61 -1.30
N ALA A 98 20.75 -0.97 -2.07
CA ALA A 98 20.37 -0.27 -3.30
C ALA A 98 20.24 -1.23 -4.50
N THR A 99 19.76 -2.46 -4.29
CA THR A 99 19.56 -3.44 -5.36
C THR A 99 18.62 -2.89 -6.43
N PRO A 100 19.06 -2.83 -7.70
CA PRO A 100 18.21 -2.39 -8.80
C PRO A 100 17.02 -3.33 -9.02
N ASN A 101 15.87 -2.76 -9.34
CA ASN A 101 14.72 -3.52 -9.78
C ASN A 101 14.60 -3.43 -11.31
N GLU A 102 14.97 -4.50 -11.99
CA GLU A 102 15.00 -4.56 -13.47
C GLU A 102 13.63 -4.34 -14.13
N TRP A 103 12.54 -4.60 -13.42
CA TRP A 103 11.18 -4.38 -13.90
C TRP A 103 10.77 -2.90 -13.88
N PHE A 104 11.54 -2.06 -13.21
CA PHE A 104 11.29 -0.63 -13.01
C PHE A 104 12.51 0.21 -13.38
N ASN A 105 13.08 -0.05 -14.55
CA ASN A 105 14.20 0.70 -15.11
C ASN A 105 15.41 0.79 -14.16
N ASP A 106 15.73 -0.32 -13.50
CA ASP A 106 16.81 -0.45 -12.52
C ASP A 106 16.71 0.52 -11.32
N ALA A 107 15.52 1.07 -11.06
CA ALA A 107 15.31 1.91 -9.88
C ALA A 107 15.55 1.09 -8.59
N PRO A 108 16.23 1.62 -7.57
CA PRO A 108 16.41 0.97 -6.29
C PRO A 108 15.14 1.10 -5.43
N THR A 109 14.07 0.43 -5.85
CA THR A 109 12.70 0.61 -5.31
C THR A 109 12.62 0.39 -3.81
N GLY A 110 13.36 -0.59 -3.26
CA GLY A 110 13.41 -0.86 -1.83
C GLY A 110 14.02 0.30 -1.04
N ALA A 111 15.14 0.84 -1.51
CA ALA A 111 15.80 1.96 -0.86
C ALA A 111 14.96 3.25 -0.93
N ILE A 112 14.28 3.49 -2.06
CA ILE A 112 13.37 4.64 -2.22
C ILE A 112 12.20 4.52 -1.24
N LEU A 113 11.54 3.37 -1.16
CA LEU A 113 10.44 3.14 -0.22
C LEU A 113 10.89 3.32 1.24
N ALA A 114 12.07 2.80 1.60
CA ALA A 114 12.61 2.93 2.96
C ALA A 114 12.93 4.39 3.31
N SER A 115 13.52 5.16 2.41
CA SER A 115 13.79 6.59 2.63
C SER A 115 12.50 7.42 2.81
N ARG A 116 11.41 6.98 2.19
CA ARG A 116 10.10 7.64 2.31
C ARG A 116 9.37 7.26 3.60
N ALA A 117 9.61 6.08 4.15
CA ALA A 117 8.92 5.58 5.34
C ALA A 117 9.06 6.52 6.55
N GLU A 118 10.20 7.18 6.71
CA GLU A 118 10.47 8.14 7.78
C GLU A 118 9.55 9.38 7.72
N ASN A 119 9.01 9.70 6.55
CA ASN A 119 8.15 10.85 6.34
C ASN A 119 6.65 10.53 6.47
N VAL A 120 6.31 9.30 6.81
CA VAL A 120 4.90 8.90 7.00
C VAL A 120 4.35 9.55 8.26
N VAL A 121 3.34 10.38 8.09
CA VAL A 121 2.63 11.01 9.20
C VAL A 121 1.54 10.07 9.70
N ALA A 122 1.49 9.87 11.02
CA ALA A 122 0.44 9.08 11.64
C ALA A 122 -0.94 9.70 11.37
N GLN A 123 -1.86 8.89 10.85
CA GLN A 123 -3.23 9.29 10.59
C GLN A 123 -4.16 8.57 11.57
N PHE A 124 -5.11 9.32 12.12
CA PHE A 124 -6.17 8.72 12.90
C PHE A 124 -7.09 7.91 11.99
N LYS A 125 -7.35 6.67 12.38
CA LYS A 125 -8.30 5.79 11.71
C LYS A 125 -9.39 5.42 12.70
N GLY A 126 -10.61 5.92 12.46
CA GLY A 126 -11.80 5.61 13.24
C GLY A 126 -12.43 4.28 12.81
N PRO A 127 -13.43 3.81 13.57
CA PRO A 127 -14.13 2.56 13.27
C PRO A 127 -14.87 2.61 11.92
N ASP A 128 -15.25 3.80 11.46
CA ASP A 128 -16.01 4.00 10.22
C ASP A 128 -15.13 4.34 9.01
N ASP A 129 -13.80 4.35 9.16
CA ASP A 129 -12.87 4.77 8.10
C ASP A 129 -13.07 3.98 6.80
N SER A 130 -13.15 2.65 6.87
CA SER A 130 -13.39 1.81 5.68
C SER A 130 -14.75 2.06 5.04
N VAL A 131 -15.78 2.26 5.85
CA VAL A 131 -17.13 2.54 5.37
C VAL A 131 -17.20 3.90 4.67
N ILE A 132 -16.51 4.90 5.21
CA ILE A 132 -16.39 6.23 4.59
C ILE A 132 -15.65 6.13 3.25
N GLN A 133 -14.54 5.39 3.20
CA GLN A 133 -13.83 5.18 1.94
C GLN A 133 -14.70 4.51 0.88
N GLU A 134 -15.37 3.40 1.23
CA GLU A 134 -16.13 2.61 0.27
C GLU A 134 -17.45 3.26 -0.14
N LYS A 135 -18.17 3.89 0.78
CA LYS A 135 -19.53 4.38 0.53
C LYS A 135 -19.62 5.87 0.27
N VAL A 136 -18.58 6.63 0.60
CA VAL A 136 -18.58 8.09 0.42
C VAL A 136 -17.62 8.50 -0.68
N PHE A 137 -16.31 8.28 -0.47
CA PHE A 137 -15.30 8.75 -1.41
C PHE A 137 -15.17 7.89 -2.65
N GLY A 138 -15.27 6.55 -2.54
CA GLY A 138 -15.21 5.66 -3.70
C GLY A 138 -16.20 6.05 -4.80
N PRO A 139 -17.52 6.11 -4.53
CA PRO A 139 -18.51 6.51 -5.53
C PRO A 139 -18.35 7.92 -6.09
N ALA A 140 -17.78 8.84 -5.31
CA ALA A 140 -17.52 10.20 -5.79
C ALA A 140 -16.33 10.24 -6.77
N ILE A 141 -15.28 9.46 -6.49
CA ILE A 141 -14.12 9.31 -7.38
C ILE A 141 -14.52 8.60 -8.67
N ASP A 142 -15.29 7.51 -8.58
CA ASP A 142 -15.79 6.77 -9.73
C ASP A 142 -16.60 7.64 -10.71
N ASP A 143 -17.45 8.53 -10.17
CA ASP A 143 -18.21 9.48 -10.96
C ASP A 143 -17.30 10.45 -11.74
N MET A 144 -16.20 10.88 -11.12
CA MET A 144 -15.21 11.74 -11.79
C MET A 144 -14.43 10.98 -12.87
N GLU A 145 -13.98 9.76 -12.58
CA GLU A 145 -13.21 8.93 -13.51
C GLU A 145 -14.02 8.52 -14.74
N THR A 146 -15.31 8.26 -14.53
CA THR A 146 -16.25 7.92 -15.63
C THR A 146 -16.78 9.14 -16.37
N GLY A 147 -16.49 10.36 -15.91
CA GLY A 147 -16.99 11.60 -16.48
C GLY A 147 -18.48 11.88 -16.19
N THR A 148 -19.06 11.16 -15.23
CA THR A 148 -20.47 11.32 -14.81
C THR A 148 -20.67 12.60 -13.99
N ALA A 149 -19.62 13.01 -13.24
CA ALA A 149 -19.62 14.24 -12.47
C ALA A 149 -18.29 15.00 -12.63
N ASN A 150 -18.33 16.31 -12.47
CA ASN A 150 -17.13 17.11 -12.26
C ASN A 150 -16.72 17.10 -10.77
N ALA A 151 -15.56 17.68 -10.45
CA ALA A 151 -14.99 17.68 -9.09
C ALA A 151 -15.93 18.28 -8.03
N ASP A 152 -16.61 19.39 -8.35
CA ASP A 152 -17.51 20.06 -7.42
C ASP A 152 -18.75 19.19 -7.16
N GLN A 153 -19.34 18.62 -8.19
CA GLN A 153 -20.48 17.71 -8.08
C GLN A 153 -20.13 16.44 -7.30
N ALA A 154 -18.96 15.86 -7.54
CA ALA A 154 -18.46 14.69 -6.82
C ALA A 154 -18.25 15.00 -5.33
N TRP A 155 -17.69 16.18 -5.02
CA TRP A 155 -17.51 16.64 -3.65
C TRP A 155 -18.83 16.86 -2.92
N GLU A 156 -19.79 17.54 -3.55
CA GLU A 156 -21.14 17.71 -2.99
C GLU A 156 -21.84 16.37 -2.73
N LYS A 157 -21.69 15.41 -3.64
CA LYS A 157 -22.20 14.04 -3.44
C LYS A 157 -21.51 13.36 -2.25
N ALA A 158 -20.20 13.47 -2.13
CA ALA A 158 -19.47 12.90 -0.99
C ALA A 158 -19.92 13.49 0.34
N LEU A 159 -20.09 14.82 0.43
CA LEU A 159 -20.60 15.47 1.64
C LEU A 159 -22.01 15.02 2.00
N LYS A 160 -22.88 14.84 1.03
CA LYS A 160 -24.26 14.34 1.25
C LYS A 160 -24.21 12.91 1.79
N LEU A 161 -23.45 12.02 1.15
CA LEU A 161 -23.30 10.61 1.57
C LEU A 161 -22.73 10.52 2.99
N LEU A 162 -21.72 11.33 3.31
CA LEU A 162 -21.14 11.38 4.65
C LEU A 162 -22.17 11.81 5.69
N ASN A 163 -22.94 12.86 5.40
CA ASN A 163 -23.98 13.35 6.29
C ASN A 163 -25.07 12.29 6.51
N ASP A 164 -25.50 11.61 5.44
CA ASP A 164 -26.48 10.52 5.53
C ASP A 164 -25.94 9.33 6.36
N LEU A 165 -24.65 9.05 6.28
CA LEU A 165 -23.98 8.01 7.09
C LEU A 165 -23.97 8.36 8.58
N VAL A 166 -23.63 9.62 8.91
CA VAL A 166 -23.55 10.11 10.31
C VAL A 166 -24.92 10.18 10.97
N ILE A 167 -25.98 10.53 10.23
CA ILE A 167 -27.34 10.64 10.78
C ILE A 167 -27.98 9.27 11.02
N ASN A 168 -27.61 8.25 10.24
CA ASN A 168 -28.23 6.92 10.29
C ASN A 168 -27.47 5.90 11.16
N ASN A 169 -26.37 6.29 11.79
CA ASN A 169 -25.64 5.51 12.80
C ASN A 169 -25.75 6.17 14.19
#